data_e8ec8eb9259a16fd7fdd149f56bf5a59
#
_entry.id   e8ec8eb9259a16fd7fdd149f56bf5a59
#
_cell.length_a   1.000
_cell.length_b   1.000
_cell.length_c   1.000
_cell.angle_alpha   90.00
_cell.angle_beta   90.00
_cell.angle_gamma   90.00
#
_symmetry.space_group_name_H-M   'P 1'
#
loop_
_entity.id
_entity.type
_entity.pdbx_description
1 polymer ?
#
loop_
_entity_poly.entity_id
_entity_poly.type
_entity_poly.pdbx_seq_one_letter_code
_entity_poly.pdbx_strand_id
1 'polypeptide(L)' 'MTKKDYHVVPNGNEWAVKREGGERASSVHGTQREAIDSGRELAKRNQTELVIHRPNGQIRDSDSYGNDPNPPKDRVR' A
#
# COMPACT_ATOMS: atom_id res chain seq x y z
N MET A 1 4.00 16.89 9.85
CA MET A 1 4.89 15.79 9.53
C MET A 1 4.34 14.94 8.42
N THR A 2 5.21 14.54 7.57
CA THR A 2 4.81 13.74 6.42
C THR A 2 4.76 12.27 6.79
N LYS A 3 3.66 11.63 6.46
CA LYS A 3 3.54 10.20 6.67
C LYS A 3 4.08 9.48 5.44
N LYS A 4 4.66 8.32 5.68
CA LYS A 4 5.24 7.54 4.60
C LYS A 4 4.20 6.59 4.03
N ASP A 5 4.16 6.51 2.73
CA ASP A 5 3.26 5.59 2.06
C ASP A 5 3.81 4.17 2.10
N TYR A 6 2.92 3.23 1.87
CA TYR A 6 3.31 1.83 1.78
C TYR A 6 3.26 1.39 0.34
N HIS A 7 4.16 0.50 -0.03
CA HIS A 7 4.26 -0.01 -1.39
C HIS A 7 4.20 -1.53 -1.36
N VAL A 8 3.42 -2.08 -2.29
CA VAL A 8 3.39 -3.52 -2.52
C VAL A 8 4.26 -3.77 -3.74
N VAL A 9 5.39 -4.44 -3.54
CA VAL A 9 6.39 -4.62 -4.59
C VAL A 9 6.73 -6.10 -4.75
N PRO A 10 7.16 -6.50 -5.94
CA PRO A 10 7.61 -7.88 -6.13
C PRO A 10 8.90 -8.12 -5.37
N ASN A 11 9.06 -9.31 -4.85
CA ASN A 11 10.22 -9.69 -4.07
C ASN A 11 10.57 -11.13 -4.42
N GLY A 12 11.29 -11.32 -5.53
CA GLY A 12 11.57 -12.65 -6.02
C GLY A 12 10.29 -13.32 -6.45
N ASN A 13 9.99 -14.47 -5.86
CA ASN A 13 8.76 -15.18 -6.14
C ASN A 13 7.62 -14.75 -5.21
N GLU A 14 7.88 -13.74 -4.39
CA GLU A 14 6.93 -13.30 -3.39
C GLU A 14 6.63 -11.84 -3.57
N TRP A 15 5.80 -11.32 -2.70
CA TRP A 15 5.43 -9.91 -2.70
C TRP A 15 5.70 -9.33 -1.33
N ALA A 16 6.22 -8.12 -1.29
CA ALA A 16 6.57 -7.47 -0.04
C ALA A 16 5.78 -6.18 0.11
N VAL A 17 5.45 -5.87 1.34
CA VAL A 17 4.89 -4.58 1.69
C VAL A 17 6.01 -3.78 2.33
N LYS A 18 6.34 -2.65 1.73
CA LYS A 18 7.43 -1.81 2.20
C LYS A 18 6.92 -0.42 2.48
N ARG A 19 7.44 0.15 3.55
CA ARG A 19 7.16 1.55 3.86
C ARG A 19 8.13 2.39 3.05
N GLU A 20 7.63 3.48 2.51
CA GLU A 20 8.47 4.38 1.72
C GLU A 20 9.65 4.83 2.55
N GLY A 21 10.84 4.74 1.97
CA GLY A 21 12.05 5.11 2.67
C GLY A 21 12.58 4.03 3.59
N GLY A 22 11.83 2.96 3.80
CA GLY A 22 12.28 1.87 4.65
C GLY A 22 13.15 0.90 3.88
N GLU A 23 14.13 0.34 4.56
CA GLU A 23 15.03 -0.62 3.93
C GLU A 23 14.49 -2.03 4.00
N ARG A 24 13.64 -2.29 4.97
CA ARG A 24 13.10 -3.63 5.19
C ARG A 24 11.64 -3.67 4.84
N ALA A 25 11.22 -4.83 4.40
CA ALA A 25 9.80 -5.05 4.17
C ALA A 25 9.08 -5.09 5.51
N SER A 26 7.90 -4.49 5.54
CA SER A 26 7.04 -4.61 6.72
C SER A 26 6.49 -6.01 6.82
N SER A 27 6.23 -6.64 5.67
CA SER A 27 5.78 -8.02 5.63
C SER A 27 6.06 -8.57 4.24
N VAL A 28 6.09 -9.90 4.15
CA VAL A 28 6.31 -10.59 2.88
C VAL A 28 5.22 -11.64 2.75
N HIS A 29 4.68 -11.75 1.55
CA HIS A 29 3.56 -12.66 1.30
C HIS A 29 3.79 -13.43 0.02
N GLY A 30 3.14 -14.58 -0.09
CA GLY A 30 3.30 -15.43 -1.26
C GLY A 30 2.59 -14.92 -2.49
N THR A 31 1.59 -14.07 -2.32
CA THR A 31 0.83 -13.55 -3.46
C THR A 31 0.68 -12.04 -3.33
N GLN A 32 0.44 -11.42 -4.47
CA GLN A 32 0.20 -9.98 -4.51
C GLN A 32 -1.06 -9.63 -3.72
N ARG A 33 -2.08 -10.47 -3.83
CA ARG A 33 -3.33 -10.20 -3.15
C ARG A 33 -3.16 -10.14 -1.65
N GLU A 34 -2.41 -11.09 -1.11
CA GLU A 34 -2.14 -11.10 0.33
C GLU A 34 -1.35 -9.88 0.75
N ALA A 35 -0.38 -9.50 -0.08
CA ALA A 35 0.40 -8.31 0.21
C ALA A 35 -0.46 -7.06 0.15
N ILE A 36 -1.38 -6.99 -0.80
CA ILE A 36 -2.30 -5.86 -0.90
C ILE A 36 -3.16 -5.77 0.34
N ASP A 37 -3.70 -6.89 0.78
CA ASP A 37 -4.55 -6.89 1.97
C ASP A 37 -3.77 -6.41 3.19
N SER A 38 -2.54 -6.88 3.35
CA SER A 38 -1.71 -6.48 4.47
C SER A 38 -1.34 -5.00 4.37
N GLY A 39 -0.95 -4.57 3.18
CA GLY A 39 -0.58 -3.17 2.98
C GLY A 39 -1.75 -2.25 3.20
N ARG A 40 -2.95 -2.68 2.80
CA ARG A 40 -4.14 -1.89 3.00
C ARG A 40 -4.39 -1.65 4.48
N GLU A 41 -4.22 -2.68 5.30
CA GLU A 41 -4.40 -2.53 6.73
C GLU A 41 -3.40 -1.53 7.31
N LEU A 42 -2.14 -1.64 6.88
CA LEU A 42 -1.12 -0.73 7.36
C LEU A 42 -1.39 0.70 6.92
N ALA A 43 -1.80 0.88 5.66
CA ALA A 43 -2.07 2.21 5.14
C ALA A 43 -3.26 2.84 5.85
N LYS A 44 -4.29 2.04 6.12
CA LYS A 44 -5.45 2.55 6.85
C LYS A 44 -5.07 2.96 8.26
N ARG A 45 -4.29 2.10 8.93
CA ARG A 45 -3.90 2.37 10.30
C ARG A 45 -3.05 3.63 10.40
N ASN A 46 -2.23 3.87 9.39
CA ASN A 46 -1.33 5.02 9.39
C ASN A 46 -1.87 6.20 8.61
N GLN A 47 -3.05 6.06 8.00
CA GLN A 47 -3.69 7.11 7.22
C GLN A 47 -2.78 7.61 6.11
N THR A 48 -2.27 6.67 5.31
CA THR A 48 -1.41 7.00 4.20
C THR A 48 -1.91 6.29 2.95
N GLU A 49 -1.12 6.37 1.88
CA GLU A 49 -1.48 5.73 0.63
C GLU A 49 -0.84 4.37 0.52
N LEU A 50 -1.49 3.49 -0.21
CA LEU A 50 -0.94 2.21 -0.59
C LEU A 50 -0.71 2.24 -2.09
N VAL A 51 0.53 2.04 -2.49
CA VAL A 51 0.92 2.01 -3.91
C VAL A 51 1.18 0.56 -4.27
N ILE A 52 0.49 0.07 -5.30
CA ILE A 52 0.61 -1.32 -5.70
C ILE A 52 1.38 -1.38 -7.01
N HIS A 53 2.45 -2.15 -7.02
CA HIS A 53 3.31 -2.27 -8.19
C HIS A 53 3.02 -3.55 -8.94
N ARG A 54 3.29 -3.52 -10.25
CA ARG A 54 3.18 -4.71 -11.09
C ARG A 54 4.44 -5.55 -10.95
N PRO A 55 4.41 -6.80 -11.43
CA PRO A 55 5.61 -7.64 -11.37
C PRO A 55 6.83 -7.01 -12.03
N ASN A 56 6.63 -6.15 -13.02
CA ASN A 56 7.75 -5.49 -13.69
C ASN A 56 8.19 -4.22 -12.98
N GLY A 57 7.59 -3.91 -11.81
CA GLY A 57 7.99 -2.75 -11.04
C GLY A 57 7.19 -1.50 -11.30
N GLN A 58 6.39 -1.48 -12.35
CA GLN A 58 5.58 -0.31 -12.65
C GLN A 58 4.41 -0.22 -11.68
N ILE A 59 3.90 0.98 -11.50
CA ILE A 59 2.77 1.17 -10.60
C ILE A 59 1.51 0.67 -11.30
N ARG A 60 0.80 -0.20 -10.60
CA ARG A 60 -0.45 -0.74 -11.09
C ARG A 60 -1.62 0.10 -10.60
N ASP A 61 -1.58 0.51 -9.33
CA ASP A 61 -2.72 1.16 -8.72
C ASP A 61 -2.25 1.83 -7.45
N SER A 62 -3.05 2.75 -6.95
CA SER A 62 -2.77 3.35 -5.66
C SER A 62 -4.09 3.70 -4.99
N ASP A 63 -4.16 3.46 -3.69
CA ASP A 63 -5.33 3.76 -2.90
C ASP A 63 -4.92 4.70 -1.78
N SER A 64 -5.74 5.69 -1.53
CA SER A 64 -5.48 6.64 -0.48
C SER A 64 -6.38 6.32 0.72
N TYR A 65 -5.74 6.13 1.86
CA TYR A 65 -6.46 5.93 3.11
C TYR A 65 -6.15 7.05 4.07
N GLY A 66 -5.59 8.12 3.54
CA GLY A 66 -5.24 9.24 4.36
C GLY A 66 -6.45 9.98 4.83
N ASN A 67 -6.19 11.03 5.55
CA ASN A 67 -7.25 11.85 6.05
C ASN A 67 -7.93 12.58 4.91
N ASP A 68 -9.14 12.17 4.62
CA ASP A 68 -9.89 12.76 3.55
C ASP A 68 -10.91 13.70 4.15
N PRO A 69 -10.76 14.99 3.92
CA PRO A 69 -11.66 15.96 4.52
C PRO A 69 -13.07 15.87 3.95
N ASN A 70 -13.22 15.24 2.81
CA ASN A 70 -14.54 15.10 2.24
C ASN A 70 -14.99 13.72 2.39
N PRO A 71 -15.88 13.56 3.11
CA PRO A 71 -16.39 12.21 3.22
C PRO A 71 -17.31 11.93 2.12
N PRO A 72 -17.44 12.25 1.65
CA PRO A 72 -17.95 11.94 1.07
C PRO A 72 -18.43 11.44 0.29
N LYS A 73 -18.33 11.66 0.00
CA LYS A 73 -18.36 11.34 -0.71
C LYS A 73 -18.71 10.35 -1.11
N ASP A 74 -18.99 10.46 -1.13
CA ASP A 74 -18.94 9.72 -1.50
C ASP A 74 -19.47 8.87 -1.68
N ARG A 75 -19.71 8.81 -1.63
CA ARG A 75 -19.82 8.06 -1.71
C ARG A 75 -20.72 7.38 -1.80
N VAL A 76 -21.21 7.63 -2.01
CA VAL A 76 -21.60 7.23 -2.06
C VAL A 76 -22.10 6.55 -2.35
N ARG A 77 -22.15 6.44 -2.39
CA ARG A 77 -22.14 5.95 -2.68
C ARG A 77 -22.49 5.27 -2.66
#